data_7bb9d20a23a7d76df1e877298e0b43ca
#
_entry.id   7bb9d20a23a7d76df1e877298e0b43ca
#
_cell.length_a   1.000
_cell.length_b   1.000
_cell.length_c   1.000
_cell.angle_alpha   90.00
_cell.angle_beta   90.00
_cell.angle_gamma   90.00
#
_symmetry.space_group_name_H-M   'P 1'
#
loop_
_entity.id
_entity.type
_entity.pdbx_description
1 polymer ?
#
loop_
_entity_poly.entity_id
_entity_poly.type
_entity_poly.pdbx_seq_one_letter_code
_entity_poly.pdbx_strand_id
1 'polypeptide(L)'
;MYICAKIYERNRKIKEKNTIVSTVMSNLGFYKALEANGIQSVQAGVGDRYVMEEMRKGGYNLGGEQSGHIIFLDYITTGDGMLSAIQLVNIMKATGKPLSQLASEMTKISAVISQCPCER
;
A
#
# COMPACT_ATOMS: atom_id res chain seq x y z
N MET A 1 -3.27 2.86 1.22
CA MET A 1 -2.34 2.39 0.15
C MET A 1 -3.03 1.52 -0.91
N TYR A 2 -3.77 0.46 -0.57
CA TYR A 2 -4.45 -0.43 -1.56
C TYR A 2 -5.30 0.34 -2.59
N ILE A 3 -6.18 1.23 -2.14
CA ILE A 3 -7.06 2.02 -3.01
C ILE A 3 -6.24 2.83 -4.03
N CYS A 4 -5.16 3.48 -3.56
CA CYS A 4 -4.26 4.23 -4.44
C CYS A 4 -3.55 3.31 -5.44
N ALA A 5 -3.03 2.17 -4.98
CA ALA A 5 -2.36 1.21 -5.83
C ALA A 5 -3.27 0.71 -6.96
N LYS A 6 -4.50 0.31 -6.63
CA LYS A 6 -5.48 -0.15 -7.62
C LYS A 6 -5.80 0.89 -8.69
N ILE A 7 -5.98 2.16 -8.30
CA ILE A 7 -6.27 3.23 -9.27
C ILE A 7 -5.04 3.62 -10.07
N TYR A 8 -3.88 3.62 -9.46
CA TYR A 8 -2.61 3.85 -10.18
C TYR A 8 -2.34 2.74 -11.20
N GLU A 9 -2.59 1.48 -10.83
CA GLU A 9 -2.50 0.35 -11.78
C GLU A 9 -3.45 0.56 -12.95
N ARG A 10 -4.74 0.76 -12.69
CA ARG A 10 -5.76 0.98 -13.72
C ARG A 10 -5.41 2.12 -14.67
N ASN A 11 -4.80 3.18 -14.15
CA ASN A 11 -4.37 4.34 -14.94
C ASN A 11 -2.95 4.19 -15.51
N ARG A 12 -2.32 3.03 -15.36
CA ARG A 12 -0.93 2.73 -15.77
C ARG A 12 0.10 3.72 -15.21
N LYS A 13 -0.12 4.17 -13.98
CA LYS A 13 0.76 5.09 -13.26
C LYS A 13 1.76 4.39 -12.35
N ILE A 14 1.56 3.11 -12.02
CA ILE A 14 2.57 2.32 -11.30
C ILE A 14 3.73 2.03 -12.26
N LYS A 15 4.92 2.41 -11.83
CA LYS A 15 6.17 2.16 -12.56
C LYS A 15 6.69 0.75 -12.25
N GLU A 16 7.71 0.36 -12.97
CA GLU A 16 8.47 -0.88 -12.75
C GLU A 16 7.58 -2.12 -12.49
N LYS A 17 7.16 -2.74 -13.59
CA LYS A 17 6.41 -4.00 -13.59
C LYS A 17 5.17 -4.03 -12.69
N ASN A 18 4.48 -2.91 -12.54
CA ASN A 18 3.29 -2.80 -11.72
C ASN A 18 3.53 -3.15 -10.23
N THR A 19 4.65 -2.68 -9.69
CA THR A 19 5.15 -3.03 -8.35
C THR A 19 5.08 -1.84 -7.41
N ILE A 20 4.64 -2.09 -6.18
CA ILE A 20 4.68 -1.14 -5.07
C ILE A 20 5.55 -1.66 -3.93
N VAL A 21 5.94 -0.78 -3.01
CA VAL A 21 6.71 -1.19 -1.82
C VAL A 21 5.82 -1.14 -0.58
N SER A 22 5.85 -2.20 0.21
CA SER A 22 5.17 -2.29 1.50
C SER A 22 6.11 -2.82 2.58
N THR A 23 5.66 -2.91 3.82
CA THR A 23 6.46 -3.52 4.88
C THR A 23 6.04 -4.95 5.15
N VAL A 24 6.93 -5.74 5.74
CA VAL A 24 6.65 -7.12 6.20
C VAL A 24 5.50 -7.20 7.20
N MET A 25 5.16 -6.09 7.85
CA MET A 25 4.05 -6.00 8.82
C MET A 25 2.70 -5.74 8.17
N SER A 26 2.63 -5.60 6.84
CA SER A 26 1.37 -5.37 6.14
C SER A 26 0.44 -6.58 6.25
N ASN A 27 -0.86 -6.31 6.34
CA ASN A 27 -1.87 -7.35 6.51
C ASN A 27 -1.90 -8.32 5.31
N LEU A 28 -2.06 -9.62 5.57
CA LEU A 28 -2.14 -10.64 4.51
C LEU A 28 -3.27 -10.36 3.49
N GLY A 29 -4.40 -9.81 3.96
CA GLY A 29 -5.51 -9.40 3.09
C GLY A 29 -5.11 -8.32 2.09
N PHE A 30 -4.16 -7.46 2.44
CA PHE A 30 -3.60 -6.46 1.55
C PHE A 30 -2.85 -7.13 0.37
N TYR A 31 -1.98 -8.10 0.65
CA TYR A 31 -1.25 -8.80 -0.39
C TYR A 31 -2.16 -9.59 -1.33
N LYS A 32 -3.17 -10.28 -0.78
CA LYS A 32 -4.17 -11.00 -1.59
C LYS A 32 -4.96 -10.05 -2.48
N ALA A 33 -5.31 -8.87 -1.99
CA ALA A 33 -6.03 -7.87 -2.77
C ALA A 33 -5.15 -7.27 -3.88
N LEU A 34 -3.86 -7.07 -3.65
CA LEU A 34 -2.92 -6.64 -4.67
C LEU A 34 -2.77 -7.70 -5.77
N GLU A 35 -2.53 -8.94 -5.39
CA GLU A 35 -2.38 -10.07 -6.31
C GLU A 35 -3.62 -10.25 -7.22
N ALA A 36 -4.81 -10.17 -6.63
CA ALA A 36 -6.08 -10.23 -7.36
C ALA A 36 -6.24 -9.11 -8.41
N ASN A 37 -5.52 -8.00 -8.27
CA ASN A 37 -5.51 -6.89 -9.23
C ASN A 37 -4.20 -6.83 -10.07
N GLY A 38 -3.39 -7.89 -10.06
CA GLY A 38 -2.17 -7.96 -10.85
C GLY A 38 -1.06 -6.99 -10.40
N ILE A 39 -1.11 -6.54 -9.13
CA ILE A 39 -0.13 -5.62 -8.54
C ILE A 39 0.86 -6.43 -7.71
N GLN A 40 2.14 -6.27 -7.98
CA GLN A 40 3.21 -6.88 -7.22
C GLN A 40 3.58 -6.01 -6.01
N SER A 41 4.15 -6.61 -4.98
CA SER A 41 4.63 -5.91 -3.80
C SER A 41 6.02 -6.41 -3.40
N VAL A 42 6.94 -5.48 -3.26
CA VAL A 42 8.23 -5.71 -2.60
C VAL A 42 8.07 -5.40 -1.12
N GLN A 43 8.55 -6.30 -0.27
CA GLN A 43 8.45 -6.16 1.18
C GLN A 43 9.75 -5.58 1.73
N ALA A 44 9.68 -4.39 2.30
CA ALA A 44 10.76 -3.76 3.04
C ALA A 44 10.67 -4.09 4.54
N GLY A 45 11.74 -3.85 5.28
CA GLY A 45 11.71 -3.81 6.73
C GLY A 45 10.77 -2.72 7.25
N VAL A 46 10.42 -2.78 8.54
CA VAL A 46 9.55 -1.78 9.18
C VAL A 46 10.32 -0.47 9.33
N GLY A 47 9.73 0.61 8.86
CA GLY A 47 10.26 1.97 8.89
C GLY A 47 10.25 2.62 7.52
N ASP A 48 9.83 3.88 7.47
CA ASP A 48 9.72 4.69 6.25
C ASP A 48 11.04 4.76 5.46
N ARG A 49 12.17 4.80 6.17
CA ARG A 49 13.50 4.78 5.59
C ARG A 49 13.72 3.55 4.71
N TYR A 50 13.38 2.36 5.21
CA TYR A 50 13.56 1.11 4.46
C TYR A 50 12.63 1.03 3.26
N VAL A 51 11.39 1.50 3.41
CA VAL A 51 10.44 1.63 2.29
C VAL A 51 11.03 2.54 1.21
N MET A 52 11.55 3.71 1.62
CA MET A 52 12.16 4.67 0.70
C MET A 52 13.39 4.12 -0.01
N GLU A 53 14.26 3.41 0.71
CA GLU A 53 15.46 2.78 0.15
C GLU A 53 15.08 1.76 -0.95
N GLU A 54 14.11 0.89 -0.68
CA GLU A 54 13.64 -0.09 -1.66
C GLU A 54 12.92 0.59 -2.85
N MET A 55 12.15 1.65 -2.60
CA MET A 55 11.52 2.42 -3.69
C MET A 55 12.56 3.01 -4.64
N ARG A 56 13.63 3.62 -4.11
CA ARG A 56 14.70 4.22 -4.92
C ARG A 56 15.52 3.16 -5.66
N LYS A 57 15.84 2.06 -4.99
CA LYS A 57 16.62 0.95 -5.54
C LYS A 57 15.90 0.27 -6.71
N GLY A 58 14.60 0.07 -6.59
CA GLY A 58 13.78 -0.60 -7.61
C GLY A 58 13.11 0.35 -8.61
N GLY A 59 13.21 1.67 -8.43
CA GLY A 59 12.52 2.65 -9.29
C GLY A 59 11.00 2.71 -9.07
N TYR A 60 10.53 2.25 -7.91
CA TYR A 60 9.10 2.22 -7.58
C TYR A 60 8.61 3.60 -7.13
N ASN A 61 7.41 3.99 -7.55
CA ASN A 61 6.88 5.33 -7.29
C ASN A 61 5.77 5.36 -6.21
N LEU A 62 5.28 4.22 -5.76
CA LEU A 62 4.31 4.11 -4.68
C LEU A 62 4.78 3.14 -3.62
N GLY A 63 4.76 3.56 -2.38
CA GLY A 63 5.10 2.72 -1.23
C GLY A 63 4.46 3.21 0.06
N GLY A 64 4.56 2.42 1.11
CA GLY A 64 4.05 2.83 2.41
C GLY A 64 3.93 1.71 3.42
N GLU A 65 3.44 2.08 4.58
CA GLU A 65 3.30 1.23 5.76
C GLU A 65 1.84 1.09 6.20
N GLN A 66 1.53 0.06 6.95
CA GLN A 66 0.19 -0.12 7.53
C GLN A 66 -0.18 0.95 8.57
N SER A 67 0.83 1.64 9.13
CA SER A 67 0.65 2.79 10.03
C SER A 67 -0.04 3.99 9.39
N GLY A 68 -0.16 4.01 8.06
CA GLY A 68 -0.76 5.09 7.30
C GLY A 68 0.24 6.02 6.61
N HIS A 69 1.54 5.76 6.79
CA HIS A 69 2.59 6.49 6.08
C HIS A 69 2.66 6.04 4.63
N ILE A 70 2.30 6.93 3.69
CA ILE A 70 2.26 6.63 2.26
C ILE A 70 3.15 7.61 1.51
N ILE A 71 3.95 7.08 0.59
CA ILE A 71 4.94 7.81 -0.20
C ILE A 71 4.55 7.75 -1.67
N PHE A 72 4.45 8.92 -2.30
CA PHE A 72 4.23 9.09 -3.73
C PHE A 72 5.44 9.79 -4.35
N LEU A 73 6.45 9.02 -4.77
CA LEU A 73 7.72 9.57 -5.26
C LEU A 73 7.60 10.46 -6.51
N ASP A 74 6.50 10.36 -7.25
CA ASP A 74 6.24 11.26 -8.38
C ASP A 74 5.94 12.69 -7.94
N TYR A 75 5.61 12.93 -6.67
CA TYR A 75 5.24 14.24 -6.14
C TYR A 75 6.19 14.75 -5.07
N ILE A 76 6.62 13.88 -4.15
CA ILE A 76 7.45 14.26 -3.01
C ILE A 76 8.31 13.10 -2.54
N THR A 77 9.47 13.40 -1.97
CA THR A 77 10.49 12.41 -1.53
C THR A 77 10.31 11.94 -0.08
N THR A 78 9.13 12.10 0.48
CA THR A 78 8.79 11.66 1.84
C THR A 78 7.32 11.28 1.90
N GLY A 79 6.89 10.62 2.98
CA GLY A 79 5.47 10.45 3.26
C GLY A 79 4.82 11.79 3.61
N ASP A 80 3.62 12.00 3.10
CA ASP A 80 2.83 13.21 3.32
C ASP A 80 1.36 12.84 3.47
N GLY A 81 0.82 13.10 4.67
CA GLY A 81 -0.59 12.77 4.98
C GLY A 81 -1.57 13.65 4.21
N MET A 82 -1.25 14.92 3.96
CA MET A 82 -2.10 15.83 3.20
C MET A 82 -2.14 15.42 1.73
N LEU A 83 -1.00 15.11 1.13
CA LEU A 83 -0.93 14.57 -0.23
C LEU A 83 -1.71 13.27 -0.34
N SER A 84 -1.56 12.37 0.63
CA SER A 84 -2.29 11.09 0.66
C SER A 84 -3.80 11.30 0.73
N ALA A 85 -4.26 12.27 1.54
CA ALA A 85 -5.67 12.62 1.62
C ALA A 85 -6.20 13.20 0.31
N ILE A 86 -5.46 14.10 -0.34
CA ILE A 86 -5.83 14.68 -1.64
C ILE A 86 -5.91 13.59 -2.71
N GLN A 87 -4.96 12.67 -2.76
CA GLN A 87 -4.99 11.55 -3.70
C GLN A 87 -6.25 10.68 -3.49
N LEU A 88 -6.58 10.39 -2.23
CA LEU A 88 -7.75 9.58 -1.89
C LEU A 88 -9.06 10.28 -2.29
N VAL A 89 -9.21 11.58 -1.99
CA VAL A 89 -10.38 12.38 -2.38
C VAL A 89 -10.51 12.46 -3.90
N ASN A 90 -9.41 12.64 -4.62
CA ASN A 90 -9.41 12.62 -6.07
C ASN A 90 -9.90 11.28 -6.64
N ILE A 91 -9.50 10.17 -6.02
CA ILE A 91 -9.97 8.84 -6.41
C ILE A 91 -11.48 8.71 -6.17
N MET A 92 -11.97 9.14 -5.03
CA MET A 92 -13.42 9.14 -4.73
C MET A 92 -14.19 9.95 -5.76
N LYS A 93 -13.71 11.14 -6.10
CA LYS A 93 -14.34 12.01 -7.10
C LYS A 93 -14.32 11.37 -8.50
N ALA A 94 -13.17 10.84 -8.92
CA ALA A 94 -13.01 10.23 -10.24
C ALA A 94 -13.84 8.94 -10.43
N THR A 95 -14.02 8.17 -9.36
CA THR A 95 -14.77 6.90 -9.39
C THR A 95 -16.25 7.07 -9.09
N GLY A 96 -16.66 8.20 -8.49
CA GLY A 96 -18.02 8.41 -8.00
C GLY A 96 -18.41 7.50 -6.83
N LYS A 97 -17.43 6.87 -6.17
CA LYS A 97 -17.65 5.89 -5.10
C LYS A 97 -17.24 6.45 -3.73
N PRO A 98 -18.03 6.18 -2.68
CA PRO A 98 -17.66 6.53 -1.32
C PRO A 98 -16.45 5.68 -0.86
N LEU A 99 -15.70 6.19 0.10
CA LEU A 99 -14.52 5.52 0.64
C LEU A 99 -14.82 4.11 1.18
N SER A 100 -15.97 3.94 1.82
CA SER A 100 -16.42 2.64 2.34
C SER A 100 -16.52 1.58 1.25
N GLN A 101 -17.02 1.94 0.07
CA GLN A 101 -17.12 1.04 -1.07
C GLN A 101 -15.73 0.71 -1.65
N LEU A 102 -14.85 1.70 -1.76
CA LEU A 102 -13.48 1.49 -2.24
C LEU A 102 -12.68 0.62 -1.27
N ALA A 103 -12.89 0.77 0.03
CA ALA A 103 -12.23 -0.02 1.06
C ALA A 103 -12.77 -1.46 1.17
N SER A 104 -14.04 -1.70 0.83
CA SER A 104 -14.67 -3.01 0.94
C SER A 104 -14.08 -4.09 0.04
N GLU A 105 -13.36 -3.69 -0.99
CA GLU A 105 -12.69 -4.60 -1.92
C GLU A 105 -11.47 -5.32 -1.30
N MET A 106 -10.98 -4.81 -0.18
CA MET A 106 -9.89 -5.42 0.58
C MET A 106 -10.43 -6.01 1.88
N THR A 107 -10.38 -7.33 2.03
CA THR A 107 -10.76 -8.01 3.26
C THR A 107 -9.57 -8.05 4.21
N LYS A 108 -9.72 -7.44 5.38
CA LYS A 108 -8.71 -7.51 6.44
C LYS A 108 -8.73 -8.91 7.05
N ILE A 109 -7.59 -9.59 7.04
CA ILE A 109 -7.43 -10.90 7.68
C ILE A 109 -6.91 -10.69 9.09
N SER A 110 -7.63 -11.20 10.09
CA SER A 110 -7.19 -11.17 11.48
C SER A 110 -6.00 -12.12 11.66
N ALA A 111 -4.92 -11.62 12.27
CA ALA A 111 -3.84 -12.48 12.71
C ALA A 111 -4.31 -13.28 13.93
N VAL A 112 -4.36 -14.59 13.81
CA VAL A 112 -4.52 -15.46 15.00
C VAL A 112 -3.12 -15.56 15.62
N ILE A 113 -2.93 -14.87 16.73
CA ILE A 113 -1.76 -15.11 17.57
C ILE A 113 -2.01 -16.45 18.26
N SER A 114 -1.43 -17.51 17.72
CA SER A 114 -1.29 -18.77 18.47
C SER A 114 -0.38 -18.48 19.64
N GLN A 115 -0.96 -18.38 20.84
CA GLN A 115 -0.16 -18.40 22.06
C GLN A 115 0.47 -19.80 22.14
N CYS A 116 1.75 -19.89 21.82
CA CYS A 116 2.52 -21.05 22.22
C CYS A 116 2.44 -21.13 23.74
N PRO A 117 1.94 -22.23 24.34
CA PRO A 117 2.07 -22.41 25.78
C PRO A 117 3.57 -22.49 26.07
N CYS A 118 4.09 -21.50 26.78
CA CYS A 118 5.39 -21.62 27.43
C CYS A 118 5.27 -22.72 28.48
N GLU A 119 5.66 -23.92 28.15
CA GLU A 119 6.01 -24.92 29.16
C GLU A 119 7.25 -24.43 29.90
N ARG A 120 7.11 -24.26 31.20
CA ARG A 120 8.20 -23.96 32.14
C ARG A 120 8.96 -25.25 32.44
#